data_7f38da8582384df3656f09564e60ec6f
#
_entry.id   7f38da8582384df3656f09564e60ec6f
#
_cell.length_a   1.000
_cell.length_b   1.000
_cell.length_c   1.000
_cell.angle_alpha   90.00
_cell.angle_beta   90.00
_cell.angle_gamma   90.00
#
_symmetry.space_group_name_H-M   'P 1'
#
loop_
_entity.id
_entity.type
_entity.pdbx_description
1 polymer ?
#
loop_
_entity_poly.entity_id
_entity_poly.type
_entity_poly.pdbx_seq_one_letter_code
_entity_poly.pdbx_strand_id
1 'polypeptide(L)'
;MYSEVFCKVYNEFGWNFYPEIFGEQLLTWIREKGIRVESSMDLACGTGVLCEILRENGIESAGMDFSQGMIEIARQRNPQIHYDVADMITYRPQKKFDLVTCTGDALNHIMDLENVEKIFRNVHDYLAEGGYFVFDLLNENEISSSEPFEMDFTENTRVWFQMTRPEKDSVNLMVRVYENGSLAFEENIRERVHRPETICRMLTRTGFTVERCSNRLLDSANPGTTWFIVARK
;
A
#
# COMPACT_ATOMS: atom_id res chain seq x y z
N MET A 1 -1.36 6.05 12.70
CA MET A 1 -2.79 5.82 12.32
C MET A 1 -3.28 7.13 11.77
N TYR A 2 -3.90 7.11 10.61
CA TYR A 2 -4.43 8.34 10.00
C TYR A 2 -5.60 8.90 10.82
N SER A 3 -5.63 10.21 10.99
CA SER A 3 -6.74 10.89 11.66
C SER A 3 -8.03 10.77 10.82
N GLU A 4 -9.21 10.91 11.48
CA GLU A 4 -10.48 10.90 10.75
C GLU A 4 -10.56 11.99 9.68
N VAL A 5 -9.97 13.16 9.95
CA VAL A 5 -9.94 14.28 9.03
C VAL A 5 -9.09 13.91 7.81
N PHE A 6 -7.90 13.33 8.04
CA PHE A 6 -7.02 12.86 6.97
C PHE A 6 -7.70 11.82 6.07
N CYS A 7 -8.40 10.84 6.66
CA CYS A 7 -9.13 9.83 5.88
C CYS A 7 -10.18 10.48 4.94
N LYS A 8 -10.88 11.51 5.39
CA LYS A 8 -11.90 12.20 4.58
C LYS A 8 -11.31 12.90 3.37
N VAL A 9 -10.14 13.52 3.53
CA VAL A 9 -9.49 14.28 2.45
C VAL A 9 -8.51 13.45 1.62
N TYR A 10 -8.23 12.21 2.02
CA TYR A 10 -7.27 11.32 1.35
C TYR A 10 -7.51 11.18 -0.15
N ASN A 11 -8.74 10.87 -0.55
CA ASN A 11 -9.11 10.76 -1.96
C ASN A 11 -9.11 12.13 -2.66
N GLU A 12 -9.50 13.19 -1.95
CA GLU A 12 -9.54 14.55 -2.49
C GLU A 12 -8.13 15.05 -2.83
N PHE A 13 -7.10 14.66 -2.06
CA PHE A 13 -5.71 14.98 -2.35
C PHE A 13 -5.08 14.11 -3.45
N GLY A 14 -5.85 13.18 -4.02
CA GLY A 14 -5.42 12.36 -5.14
C GLY A 14 -4.53 11.18 -4.74
N TRP A 15 -4.42 10.83 -3.46
CA TRP A 15 -3.64 9.65 -3.04
C TRP A 15 -4.28 8.32 -3.48
N ASN A 16 -5.56 8.32 -3.84
CA ASN A 16 -6.22 7.20 -4.52
C ASN A 16 -5.69 6.96 -5.95
N PHE A 17 -4.97 7.92 -6.54
CA PHE A 17 -4.43 7.80 -7.91
C PHE A 17 -3.37 6.69 -8.03
N TYR A 18 -2.58 6.48 -6.97
CA TYR A 18 -1.56 5.43 -6.99
C TYR A 18 -2.16 4.02 -7.10
N PRO A 19 -3.12 3.58 -6.26
CA PRO A 19 -3.76 2.28 -6.41
C PRO A 19 -4.53 2.13 -7.74
N GLU A 20 -4.99 3.21 -8.38
CA GLU A 20 -5.58 3.16 -9.72
C GLU A 20 -4.53 2.74 -10.77
N ILE A 21 -3.40 3.44 -10.82
CA ILE A 21 -2.29 3.10 -11.74
C ILE A 21 -1.74 1.69 -11.45
N PHE A 22 -1.54 1.38 -10.18
CA PHE A 22 -1.03 0.07 -9.78
C PHE A 22 -2.00 -1.05 -10.20
N GLY A 23 -3.30 -0.86 -10.02
CA GLY A 23 -4.32 -1.85 -10.38
C GLY A 23 -4.31 -2.17 -11.87
N GLU A 24 -4.18 -1.19 -12.75
CA GLU A 24 -4.04 -1.39 -14.19
C GLU A 24 -2.77 -2.19 -14.55
N GLN A 25 -1.63 -1.85 -13.93
CA GLN A 25 -0.38 -2.56 -14.12
C GLN A 25 -0.47 -4.00 -13.62
N LEU A 26 -1.07 -4.21 -12.45
CA LEU A 26 -1.28 -5.53 -11.85
C LEU A 26 -2.14 -6.43 -12.73
N LEU A 27 -3.26 -5.93 -13.23
CA LEU A 27 -4.13 -6.66 -14.15
C LEU A 27 -3.42 -7.00 -15.46
N THR A 28 -2.58 -6.09 -15.96
CA THR A 28 -1.75 -6.35 -17.14
C THR A 28 -0.72 -7.42 -16.85
N TRP A 29 -0.05 -7.35 -15.69
CA TRP A 29 0.92 -8.36 -15.25
C TRP A 29 0.27 -9.75 -15.13
N ILE A 30 -0.93 -9.84 -14.52
CA ILE A 30 -1.69 -11.10 -14.41
C ILE A 30 -1.95 -11.70 -15.80
N ARG A 31 -2.38 -10.87 -16.76
CA ARG A 31 -2.66 -11.30 -18.15
C ARG A 31 -1.40 -11.75 -18.87
N GLU A 32 -0.30 -11.00 -18.78
CA GLU A 32 0.98 -11.32 -19.43
C GLU A 32 1.60 -12.62 -18.87
N LYS A 33 1.46 -12.85 -17.57
CA LYS A 33 1.89 -14.10 -16.92
C LYS A 33 0.99 -15.30 -17.26
N GLY A 34 -0.22 -15.07 -17.75
CA GLY A 34 -1.21 -16.12 -18.00
C GLY A 34 -1.66 -16.86 -16.74
N ILE A 35 -1.62 -16.20 -15.60
CA ILE A 35 -2.05 -16.78 -14.32
C ILE A 35 -3.55 -16.57 -14.12
N ARG A 36 -4.18 -17.52 -13.45
CA ARG A 36 -5.57 -17.42 -13.02
C ARG A 36 -5.60 -16.92 -11.59
N VAL A 37 -6.29 -15.81 -11.36
CA VAL A 37 -6.54 -15.21 -10.05
C VAL A 37 -8.05 -15.12 -9.90
N GLU A 38 -8.62 -15.88 -8.96
CA GLU A 38 -10.05 -15.86 -8.67
C GLU A 38 -10.39 -15.04 -7.44
N SER A 39 -9.42 -14.95 -6.51
CA SER A 39 -9.60 -14.28 -5.22
C SER A 39 -8.38 -13.46 -4.82
N SER A 40 -8.63 -12.29 -4.21
CA SER A 40 -7.59 -11.40 -3.72
C SER A 40 -7.87 -10.85 -2.33
N MET A 41 -6.81 -10.56 -1.59
CA MET A 41 -6.80 -9.82 -0.33
C MET A 41 -5.83 -8.65 -0.43
N ASP A 42 -6.33 -7.44 -0.16
CA ASP A 42 -5.50 -6.23 -0.12
C ASP A 42 -5.22 -5.82 1.32
N LEU A 43 -3.94 -5.86 1.72
CA LEU A 43 -3.48 -5.44 3.04
C LEU A 43 -3.20 -3.94 3.04
N ALA A 44 -3.70 -3.24 4.06
CA ALA A 44 -3.71 -1.79 4.13
C ALA A 44 -4.43 -1.17 2.90
N CYS A 45 -5.63 -1.65 2.63
CA CYS A 45 -6.40 -1.33 1.42
C CYS A 45 -6.87 0.13 1.35
N GLY A 46 -6.68 0.92 2.40
CA GLY A 46 -7.11 2.31 2.48
C GLY A 46 -8.60 2.45 2.19
N THR A 47 -8.94 3.31 1.22
CA THR A 47 -10.32 3.57 0.79
C THR A 47 -10.87 2.55 -0.21
N GLY A 48 -10.20 1.40 -0.41
CA GLY A 48 -10.69 0.25 -1.16
C GLY A 48 -10.62 0.35 -2.68
N VAL A 49 -9.85 1.28 -3.22
CA VAL A 49 -9.75 1.53 -4.68
C VAL A 49 -9.23 0.30 -5.43
N LEU A 50 -8.13 -0.30 -4.96
CA LEU A 50 -7.57 -1.49 -5.62
C LEU A 50 -8.55 -2.69 -5.53
N CYS A 51 -9.20 -2.88 -4.40
CA CYS A 51 -10.21 -3.93 -4.23
C CYS A 51 -11.36 -3.79 -5.24
N GLU A 52 -11.82 -2.56 -5.47
CA GLU A 52 -12.88 -2.26 -6.44
C GLU A 52 -12.44 -2.59 -7.87
N ILE A 53 -11.24 -2.13 -8.27
CA ILE A 53 -10.67 -2.40 -9.60
C ILE A 53 -10.56 -3.90 -9.86
N LEU A 54 -10.04 -4.67 -8.90
CA LEU A 54 -9.91 -6.12 -9.04
C LEU A 54 -11.28 -6.79 -9.17
N ARG A 55 -12.26 -6.38 -8.34
CA ARG A 55 -13.64 -6.90 -8.42
C ARG A 55 -14.31 -6.61 -9.76
N GLU A 56 -14.18 -5.40 -10.30
CA GLU A 56 -14.71 -5.02 -11.60
C GLU A 56 -14.12 -5.85 -12.75
N ASN A 57 -12.92 -6.38 -12.54
CA ASN A 57 -12.24 -7.29 -13.48
C ASN A 57 -12.46 -8.78 -13.17
N GLY A 58 -13.48 -9.10 -12.36
CA GLY A 58 -13.93 -10.48 -12.11
C GLY A 58 -13.14 -11.23 -11.04
N ILE A 59 -12.30 -10.55 -10.24
CA ILE A 59 -11.58 -11.14 -9.12
C ILE A 59 -12.37 -10.88 -7.83
N GLU A 60 -12.72 -11.95 -7.09
CA GLU A 60 -13.35 -11.80 -5.78
C GLU A 60 -12.36 -11.13 -4.81
N SER A 61 -12.62 -9.87 -4.46
CA SER A 61 -11.69 -9.06 -3.64
C SER A 61 -12.18 -8.90 -2.22
N ALA A 62 -11.26 -8.86 -1.30
CA ALA A 62 -11.43 -8.42 0.09
C ALA A 62 -10.30 -7.48 0.48
N GLY A 63 -10.50 -6.65 1.49
CA GLY A 63 -9.49 -5.73 1.99
C GLY A 63 -9.44 -5.64 3.50
N MET A 64 -8.32 -5.23 4.04
CA MET A 64 -8.20 -4.86 5.45
C MET A 64 -7.34 -3.62 5.60
N ASP A 65 -7.67 -2.80 6.59
CA ASP A 65 -6.87 -1.65 6.98
C ASP A 65 -6.89 -1.47 8.49
N PHE A 66 -5.85 -0.87 9.02
CA PHE A 66 -5.78 -0.56 10.45
C PHE A 66 -6.69 0.61 10.83
N SER A 67 -6.99 1.50 9.89
CA SER A 67 -7.80 2.70 10.07
C SER A 67 -9.29 2.40 9.90
N GLN A 68 -10.05 2.57 10.97
CA GLN A 68 -11.52 2.51 10.93
C GLN A 68 -12.10 3.50 9.90
N GLY A 69 -11.56 4.74 9.84
CA GLY A 69 -12.05 5.76 8.91
C GLY A 69 -11.83 5.38 7.45
N MET A 70 -10.69 4.74 7.10
CA MET A 70 -10.45 4.23 5.75
C MET A 70 -11.45 3.14 5.38
N ILE A 71 -11.68 2.19 6.28
CA ILE A 71 -12.63 1.09 6.05
C ILE A 71 -14.08 1.58 5.94
N GLU A 72 -14.47 2.62 6.66
CA GLU A 72 -15.80 3.22 6.50
C GLU A 72 -15.99 3.81 5.09
N ILE A 73 -14.98 4.50 4.57
CA ILE A 73 -14.99 5.02 3.20
C ILE A 73 -15.00 3.86 2.18
N ALA A 74 -14.17 2.83 2.39
CA ALA A 74 -14.13 1.66 1.51
C ALA A 74 -15.49 0.94 1.43
N ARG A 75 -16.17 0.76 2.56
CA ARG A 75 -17.51 0.16 2.62
C ARG A 75 -18.59 1.01 1.95
N GLN A 76 -18.48 2.34 2.04
CA GLN A 76 -19.37 3.27 1.32
C GLN A 76 -19.14 3.22 -0.18
N ARG A 77 -17.87 3.13 -0.62
CA ARG A 77 -17.48 3.02 -2.02
C ARG A 77 -18.03 1.74 -2.66
N ASN A 78 -17.81 0.61 -2.02
CA ASN A 78 -18.29 -0.68 -2.53
C ASN A 78 -18.76 -1.61 -1.39
N PRO A 79 -20.05 -1.56 -1.02
CA PRO A 79 -20.60 -2.34 0.09
C PRO A 79 -20.66 -3.86 -0.18
N GLN A 80 -20.36 -4.30 -1.40
CA GLN A 80 -20.35 -5.72 -1.76
C GLN A 80 -18.98 -6.39 -1.51
N ILE A 81 -17.95 -5.60 -1.23
CA ILE A 81 -16.62 -6.10 -0.90
C ILE A 81 -16.53 -6.25 0.62
N HIS A 82 -15.93 -7.36 1.06
CA HIS A 82 -15.67 -7.56 2.49
C HIS A 82 -14.44 -6.77 2.93
N TYR A 83 -14.60 -5.96 3.97
CA TYR A 83 -13.54 -5.16 4.55
C TYR A 83 -13.44 -5.36 6.05
N ASP A 84 -12.22 -5.63 6.56
CA ASP A 84 -11.92 -5.78 7.97
C ASP A 84 -11.11 -4.59 8.51
N VAL A 85 -11.44 -4.14 9.71
CA VAL A 85 -10.57 -3.26 10.50
C VAL A 85 -9.62 -4.15 11.29
N ALA A 86 -8.34 -4.19 10.92
CA ALA A 86 -7.38 -5.11 11.52
C ALA A 86 -5.93 -4.61 11.40
N ASP A 87 -5.04 -5.18 12.21
CA ASP A 87 -3.60 -4.99 12.11
C ASP A 87 -2.98 -6.11 11.25
N MET A 88 -2.32 -5.74 10.13
CA MET A 88 -1.71 -6.70 9.21
C MET A 88 -0.65 -7.60 9.90
N ILE A 89 -0.05 -7.15 11.01
CA ILE A 89 0.92 -7.94 11.78
C ILE A 89 0.28 -9.19 12.38
N THR A 90 -1.01 -9.09 12.74
CA THR A 90 -1.74 -10.17 13.43
C THR A 90 -2.88 -10.75 12.61
N TYR A 91 -3.18 -10.17 11.45
CA TYR A 91 -4.31 -10.56 10.61
C TYR A 91 -4.24 -12.01 10.15
N ARG A 92 -5.37 -12.72 10.27
CA ARG A 92 -5.53 -14.12 9.91
C ARG A 92 -6.93 -14.34 9.32
N PRO A 93 -7.10 -14.20 7.99
CA PRO A 93 -8.39 -14.49 7.34
C PRO A 93 -8.70 -16.00 7.42
N GLN A 94 -9.98 -16.34 7.37
CA GLN A 94 -10.41 -17.75 7.44
C GLN A 94 -10.26 -18.49 6.11
N LYS A 95 -10.15 -17.78 4.98
CA LYS A 95 -9.98 -18.37 3.64
C LYS A 95 -8.59 -18.08 3.08
N LYS A 96 -8.21 -18.87 2.06
CA LYS A 96 -6.99 -18.62 1.26
C LYS A 96 -7.33 -17.77 0.04
N PHE A 97 -6.30 -17.08 -0.46
CA PHE A 97 -6.40 -16.20 -1.62
C PHE A 97 -5.35 -16.58 -2.67
N ASP A 98 -5.68 -16.37 -3.95
CA ASP A 98 -4.74 -16.57 -5.05
C ASP A 98 -3.73 -15.42 -5.16
N LEU A 99 -4.18 -14.22 -4.74
CA LEU A 99 -3.39 -13.00 -4.76
C LEU A 99 -3.52 -12.27 -3.42
N VAL A 100 -2.40 -11.83 -2.89
CA VAL A 100 -2.35 -10.85 -1.80
C VAL A 100 -1.59 -9.63 -2.28
N THR A 101 -2.12 -8.44 -2.01
CA THR A 101 -1.46 -7.17 -2.31
C THR A 101 -1.19 -6.38 -1.03
N CYS A 102 -0.19 -5.50 -1.06
CA CYS A 102 0.09 -4.54 0.00
C CYS A 102 0.84 -3.36 -0.64
N THR A 103 0.13 -2.31 -0.99
CA THR A 103 0.64 -1.25 -1.87
C THR A 103 0.53 0.14 -1.27
N GLY A 104 1.17 1.13 -1.94
CA GLY A 104 1.23 2.48 -1.43
C GLY A 104 2.15 2.60 -0.22
N ASP A 105 3.35 2.00 -0.31
CA ASP A 105 4.39 1.98 0.74
C ASP A 105 3.92 1.49 2.14
N ALA A 106 2.80 0.77 2.17
CA ALA A 106 2.16 0.35 3.42
C ALA A 106 3.08 -0.49 4.33
N LEU A 107 3.96 -1.33 3.77
CA LEU A 107 4.97 -2.06 4.54
C LEU A 107 6.03 -1.15 5.17
N ASN A 108 6.25 0.04 4.62
CA ASN A 108 7.21 1.00 5.16
C ASN A 108 6.75 1.64 6.48
N HIS A 109 5.44 1.59 6.78
CA HIS A 109 4.90 1.96 8.10
C HIS A 109 5.28 0.98 9.22
N ILE A 110 5.74 -0.23 8.88
CA ILE A 110 6.16 -1.23 9.85
C ILE A 110 7.63 -1.01 10.22
N MET A 111 7.86 -0.38 11.34
CA MET A 111 9.19 0.04 11.78
C MET A 111 10.11 -1.12 12.18
N ASP A 112 9.56 -2.25 12.61
CA ASP A 112 10.28 -3.40 13.12
C ASP A 112 10.32 -4.53 12.08
N LEU A 113 11.54 -4.97 11.71
CA LEU A 113 11.74 -6.07 10.75
C LEU A 113 11.17 -7.41 11.25
N GLU A 114 11.11 -7.65 12.57
CA GLU A 114 10.48 -8.85 13.11
C GLU A 114 8.98 -8.86 12.80
N ASN A 115 8.33 -7.71 12.84
CA ASN A 115 6.92 -7.58 12.49
C ASN A 115 6.70 -7.74 10.97
N VAL A 116 7.61 -7.22 10.13
CA VAL A 116 7.59 -7.49 8.68
C VAL A 116 7.68 -9.01 8.41
N GLU A 117 8.58 -9.72 9.11
CA GLU A 117 8.70 -11.18 8.95
C GLU A 117 7.45 -11.92 9.43
N LYS A 118 6.78 -11.46 10.49
CA LYS A 118 5.48 -12.00 10.93
C LYS A 118 4.41 -11.83 9.84
N ILE A 119 4.35 -10.65 9.22
CA ILE A 119 3.43 -10.39 8.10
C ILE A 119 3.69 -11.39 6.97
N PHE A 120 4.95 -11.60 6.57
CA PHE A 120 5.27 -12.55 5.49
C PHE A 120 4.87 -13.98 5.82
N ARG A 121 5.10 -14.46 7.05
CA ARG A 121 4.62 -15.78 7.49
C ARG A 121 3.11 -15.88 7.43
N ASN A 122 2.40 -14.84 7.88
CA ASN A 122 0.96 -14.80 7.86
C ASN A 122 0.42 -14.85 6.42
N VAL A 123 0.98 -14.01 5.54
CA VAL A 123 0.61 -14.00 4.12
C VAL A 123 0.85 -15.37 3.49
N HIS A 124 2.00 -15.99 3.76
CA HIS A 124 2.29 -17.34 3.28
C HIS A 124 1.24 -18.35 3.75
N ASP A 125 0.79 -18.28 5.01
CA ASP A 125 -0.20 -19.20 5.56
C ASP A 125 -1.55 -19.13 4.85
N TYR A 126 -2.04 -17.92 4.51
CA TYR A 126 -3.34 -17.74 3.87
C TYR A 126 -3.28 -17.50 2.34
N LEU A 127 -2.11 -17.56 1.71
CA LEU A 127 -2.02 -17.74 0.27
C LEU A 127 -2.35 -19.18 -0.14
N ALA A 128 -3.02 -19.32 -1.27
CA ALA A 128 -3.17 -20.60 -1.95
C ALA A 128 -1.82 -21.11 -2.45
N GLU A 129 -1.69 -22.43 -2.68
CA GLU A 129 -0.49 -22.99 -3.29
C GLU A 129 -0.32 -22.44 -4.71
N GLY A 130 0.88 -21.91 -4.97
CA GLY A 130 1.18 -21.21 -6.22
C GLY A 130 0.64 -19.79 -6.31
N GLY A 131 0.01 -19.28 -5.25
CA GLY A 131 -0.49 -17.91 -5.14
C GLY A 131 0.63 -16.87 -5.06
N TYR A 132 0.27 -15.62 -5.27
CA TYR A 132 1.21 -14.51 -5.37
C TYR A 132 1.01 -13.44 -4.29
N PHE A 133 2.10 -12.97 -3.74
CA PHE A 133 2.16 -11.77 -2.91
C PHE A 133 2.87 -10.66 -3.69
N VAL A 134 2.15 -9.59 -3.98
CA VAL A 134 2.65 -8.44 -4.75
C VAL A 134 2.55 -7.18 -3.89
N PHE A 135 3.67 -6.52 -3.69
CA PHE A 135 3.73 -5.32 -2.87
C PHE A 135 4.80 -4.36 -3.35
N ASP A 136 4.77 -3.15 -2.82
CA ASP A 136 5.77 -2.13 -3.11
C ASP A 136 6.52 -1.68 -1.85
N LEU A 137 7.62 -0.97 -2.10
CA LEU A 137 8.46 -0.35 -1.08
C LEU A 137 8.97 0.99 -1.61
N LEU A 138 9.18 1.91 -0.70
CA LEU A 138 9.90 3.15 -1.00
C LEU A 138 11.28 2.84 -1.59
N ASN A 139 11.63 3.55 -2.67
CA ASN A 139 12.96 3.46 -3.25
C ASN A 139 13.89 4.46 -2.57
N GLU A 140 14.87 3.95 -1.83
CA GLU A 140 15.82 4.77 -1.07
C GLU A 140 16.63 5.76 -1.90
N ASN A 141 16.77 5.52 -3.20
CA ASN A 141 17.50 6.39 -4.11
C ASN A 141 16.66 7.59 -4.60
N GLU A 142 15.35 7.48 -4.51
CA GLU A 142 14.41 8.50 -4.96
C GLU A 142 13.89 9.38 -3.80
N ILE A 143 14.24 9.00 -2.55
CA ILE A 143 13.80 9.72 -1.37
C ILE A 143 14.89 10.67 -0.90
N SER A 144 14.60 11.96 -0.94
CA SER A 144 15.42 13.01 -0.36
C SER A 144 14.56 13.91 0.53
N SER A 145 15.21 14.59 1.48
CA SER A 145 14.54 15.68 2.18
C SER A 145 14.14 16.75 1.16
N SER A 146 12.93 17.26 1.27
CA SER A 146 12.42 18.31 0.40
C SER A 146 12.26 19.62 1.17
N GLU A 147 12.41 20.74 0.47
CA GLU A 147 11.87 21.99 0.97
C GLU A 147 10.36 21.86 1.17
N PRO A 148 9.77 22.58 2.14
CA PRO A 148 8.32 22.60 2.28
C PRO A 148 7.65 23.01 0.98
N PHE A 149 6.58 22.31 0.64
CA PHE A 149 5.76 22.58 -0.53
C PHE A 149 4.34 22.89 -0.09
N GLU A 150 3.78 23.98 -0.61
CA GLU A 150 2.40 24.38 -0.36
C GLU A 150 1.63 24.41 -1.68
N MET A 151 0.37 24.01 -1.63
CA MET A 151 -0.55 24.13 -2.73
C MET A 151 -1.93 24.54 -2.25
N ASP A 152 -2.58 25.42 -2.99
CA ASP A 152 -4.00 25.71 -2.79
C ASP A 152 -4.80 24.59 -3.44
N PHE A 153 -5.56 23.86 -2.62
CA PHE A 153 -6.38 22.74 -3.06
C PHE A 153 -7.78 23.22 -3.48
N THR A 154 -8.33 24.16 -2.71
CA THR A 154 -9.54 24.92 -3.06
C THR A 154 -9.31 26.38 -2.70
N GLU A 155 -10.29 27.25 -2.98
CA GLU A 155 -10.23 28.66 -2.56
C GLU A 155 -10.04 28.84 -1.03
N ASN A 156 -10.49 27.86 -0.25
CA ASN A 156 -10.48 27.91 1.21
C ASN A 156 -9.57 26.87 1.86
N THR A 157 -8.99 25.95 1.09
CA THR A 157 -8.16 24.85 1.61
C THR A 157 -6.76 24.92 1.02
N ARG A 158 -5.76 25.02 1.90
CA ARG A 158 -4.34 24.94 1.57
C ARG A 158 -3.71 23.74 2.23
N VAL A 159 -2.89 23.02 1.50
CA VAL A 159 -2.13 21.87 1.99
C VAL A 159 -0.65 22.19 1.96
N TRP A 160 0.03 21.86 3.05
CA TRP A 160 1.46 22.00 3.22
C TRP A 160 2.08 20.64 3.44
N PHE A 161 3.15 20.36 2.73
CA PHE A 161 3.89 19.10 2.81
C PHE A 161 5.37 19.35 3.06
N GLN A 162 5.97 18.49 3.84
CA GLN A 162 7.42 18.42 3.96
C GLN A 162 7.85 16.97 4.17
N MET A 163 8.74 16.50 3.31
CA MET A 163 9.42 15.24 3.51
C MET A 163 10.79 15.50 4.16
N THR A 164 11.09 14.78 5.23
CA THR A 164 12.40 14.84 5.89
C THR A 164 12.96 13.44 6.04
N ARG A 165 14.30 13.33 6.00
CA ARG A 165 15.00 12.06 6.18
C ARG A 165 15.93 12.19 7.40
N PRO A 166 15.40 12.07 8.63
CA PRO A 166 16.18 12.28 9.85
C PRO A 166 17.31 11.27 10.04
N GLU A 167 17.11 10.04 9.53
CA GLU A 167 18.08 8.95 9.56
C GLU A 167 18.12 8.28 8.19
N LYS A 168 19.17 7.49 7.93
CA LYS A 168 19.35 6.79 6.65
C LYS A 168 18.16 5.88 6.29
N ASP A 169 17.59 5.23 7.29
CA ASP A 169 16.54 4.22 7.12
C ASP A 169 15.16 4.74 7.60
N SER A 170 14.94 6.06 7.69
CA SER A 170 13.66 6.64 8.07
C SER A 170 13.27 7.84 7.22
N VAL A 171 11.98 7.97 7.00
CA VAL A 171 11.34 9.10 6.33
C VAL A 171 10.21 9.60 7.22
N ASN A 172 10.07 10.93 7.32
CA ASN A 172 8.91 11.56 7.91
C ASN A 172 8.24 12.42 6.83
N LEU A 173 6.96 12.20 6.60
CA LEU A 173 6.12 13.08 5.82
C LEU A 173 5.21 13.85 6.79
N MET A 174 5.44 15.16 6.87
CA MET A 174 4.56 16.08 7.59
C MET A 174 3.53 16.65 6.62
N VAL A 175 2.26 16.52 6.96
CA VAL A 175 1.14 17.08 6.21
C VAL A 175 0.38 18.03 7.11
N ARG A 176 0.13 19.26 6.64
CA ARG A 176 -0.73 20.24 7.31
C ARG A 176 -1.82 20.70 6.36
N VAL A 177 -3.03 20.74 6.86
CA VAL A 177 -4.15 21.29 6.11
C VAL A 177 -4.69 22.51 6.82
N TYR A 178 -4.81 23.57 6.06
CA TYR A 178 -5.37 24.84 6.52
C TYR A 178 -6.70 25.07 5.82
N GLU A 179 -7.74 25.35 6.60
CA GLU A 179 -9.06 25.75 6.14
C GLU A 179 -9.34 27.19 6.56
N ASN A 180 -9.74 28.04 5.61
CA ASN A 180 -9.98 29.47 5.86
C ASN A 180 -8.81 30.16 6.59
N GLY A 181 -7.56 29.78 6.28
CA GLY A 181 -6.35 30.31 6.88
C GLY A 181 -6.02 29.80 8.27
N SER A 182 -6.80 28.90 8.85
CA SER A 182 -6.56 28.28 10.14
C SER A 182 -6.12 26.82 9.97
N LEU A 183 -5.17 26.35 10.81
CA LEU A 183 -4.75 24.95 10.83
C LEU A 183 -5.93 24.06 11.19
N ALA A 184 -6.40 23.25 10.25
CA ALA A 184 -7.49 22.30 10.44
C ALA A 184 -6.98 20.97 11.01
N PHE A 185 -5.87 20.45 10.47
CA PHE A 185 -5.18 19.29 11.04
C PHE A 185 -3.71 19.24 10.64
N GLU A 186 -2.96 18.45 11.39
CA GLU A 186 -1.56 18.10 11.14
C GLU A 186 -1.39 16.59 11.31
N GLU A 187 -0.72 15.96 10.36
CA GLU A 187 -0.37 14.54 10.41
C GLU A 187 1.14 14.39 10.22
N ASN A 188 1.77 13.52 10.99
CA ASN A 188 3.16 13.16 10.84
C ASN A 188 3.25 11.67 10.55
N ILE A 189 3.50 11.34 9.29
CA ILE A 189 3.60 9.98 8.79
C ILE A 189 5.08 9.58 8.88
N ARG A 190 5.35 8.53 9.65
CA ARG A 190 6.71 8.01 9.81
C ARG A 190 6.82 6.64 9.17
N GLU A 191 7.86 6.48 8.35
CA GLU A 191 8.12 5.28 7.57
C GLU A 191 9.56 4.83 7.72
N ARG A 192 9.75 3.52 7.62
CA ARG A 192 11.07 2.91 7.53
C ARG A 192 11.39 2.60 6.07
N VAL A 193 12.59 2.98 5.64
CA VAL A 193 13.12 2.61 4.32
C VAL A 193 13.67 1.19 4.40
N HIS A 194 12.91 0.23 3.90
CA HIS A 194 13.32 -1.17 3.84
C HIS A 194 14.18 -1.44 2.62
N ARG A 195 15.35 -2.05 2.82
CA ARG A 195 16.24 -2.44 1.70
C ARG A 195 15.66 -3.65 0.98
N PRO A 196 15.47 -3.58 -0.34
CA PRO A 196 14.89 -4.67 -1.12
C PRO A 196 15.59 -6.01 -0.92
N GLU A 197 16.93 -6.04 -0.82
CA GLU A 197 17.70 -7.26 -0.63
C GLU A 197 17.42 -7.92 0.74
N THR A 198 17.16 -7.11 1.76
CA THR A 198 16.80 -7.61 3.09
C THR A 198 15.40 -8.22 3.07
N ILE A 199 14.45 -7.54 2.44
CA ILE A 199 13.07 -8.00 2.27
C ILE A 199 13.04 -9.31 1.45
N CYS A 200 13.74 -9.37 0.32
CA CYS A 200 13.82 -10.59 -0.49
C CYS A 200 14.39 -11.78 0.26
N ARG A 201 15.44 -11.59 1.09
CA ARG A 201 15.97 -12.65 1.95
C ARG A 201 14.96 -13.10 3.00
N MET A 202 14.18 -12.19 3.58
CA MET A 202 13.15 -12.51 4.57
C MET A 202 12.01 -13.32 3.93
N LEU A 203 11.55 -12.93 2.73
CA LEU A 203 10.57 -13.68 1.95
C LEU A 203 11.04 -15.11 1.69
N THR A 204 12.28 -15.28 1.22
CA THR A 204 12.83 -16.63 0.97
C THR A 204 12.88 -17.48 2.25
N ARG A 205 13.26 -16.90 3.40
CA ARG A 205 13.26 -17.61 4.70
C ARG A 205 11.86 -17.99 5.18
N THR A 206 10.85 -17.26 4.75
CA THR A 206 9.44 -17.53 5.09
C THR A 206 8.73 -18.43 4.09
N GLY A 207 9.46 -19.00 3.11
CA GLY A 207 8.96 -20.01 2.19
C GLY A 207 8.59 -19.50 0.79
N PHE A 208 8.71 -18.19 0.53
CA PHE A 208 8.43 -17.63 -0.78
C PHE A 208 9.57 -17.82 -1.78
N THR A 209 9.20 -17.94 -3.05
CA THR A 209 10.09 -17.72 -4.18
C THR A 209 9.92 -16.30 -4.68
N VAL A 210 10.97 -15.49 -4.62
CA VAL A 210 10.95 -14.11 -5.16
C VAL A 210 11.13 -14.16 -6.67
N GLU A 211 10.09 -13.81 -7.41
CA GLU A 211 10.11 -13.79 -8.88
C GLU A 211 10.52 -12.41 -9.45
N ARG A 212 10.26 -11.33 -8.72
CA ARG A 212 10.64 -9.97 -9.10
C ARG A 212 11.04 -9.14 -7.89
N CYS A 213 12.08 -8.34 -8.07
CA CYS A 213 12.50 -7.25 -7.21
C CYS A 213 13.05 -6.15 -8.12
N SER A 214 12.24 -5.18 -8.47
CA SER A 214 12.54 -4.20 -9.53
C SER A 214 11.78 -2.89 -9.30
N ASN A 215 12.28 -1.79 -9.83
CA ASN A 215 11.59 -0.49 -9.80
C ASN A 215 10.49 -0.34 -10.88
N ARG A 216 10.01 -1.47 -11.41
CA ARG A 216 8.86 -1.56 -12.31
C ARG A 216 8.18 -2.92 -12.17
N LEU A 217 6.85 -2.91 -12.22
CA LEU A 217 6.06 -4.15 -12.17
C LEU A 217 6.05 -4.85 -13.53
N LEU A 218 5.94 -4.09 -14.61
CA LEU A 218 5.95 -4.56 -16.00
C LEU A 218 7.29 -4.25 -16.66
N ASP A 219 7.78 -5.14 -17.52
CA ASP A 219 9.01 -4.90 -18.28
C ASP A 219 8.85 -3.76 -19.31
N SER A 220 7.64 -3.53 -19.79
CA SER A 220 7.27 -2.44 -20.68
C SER A 220 7.14 -1.07 -19.98
N ALA A 221 7.00 -1.05 -18.65
CA ALA A 221 6.85 0.20 -17.90
C ALA A 221 8.19 0.93 -17.75
N ASN A 222 8.12 2.25 -17.68
CA ASN A 222 9.28 3.05 -17.28
C ASN A 222 9.67 2.75 -15.82
N PRO A 223 10.98 2.83 -15.48
CA PRO A 223 11.39 2.74 -14.08
C PRO A 223 10.66 3.78 -13.24
N GLY A 224 10.10 3.35 -12.11
CA GLY A 224 9.40 4.20 -11.16
C GLY A 224 10.25 4.55 -9.94
N THR A 225 9.66 5.37 -9.07
CA THR A 225 10.23 5.79 -7.79
C THR A 225 10.00 4.78 -6.66
N THR A 226 9.48 3.61 -7.00
CA THR A 226 9.02 2.57 -6.07
C THR A 226 9.63 1.23 -6.45
N TRP A 227 10.02 0.43 -5.47
CA TRP A 227 10.38 -0.97 -5.68
C TRP A 227 9.13 -1.85 -5.69
N PHE A 228 8.99 -2.70 -6.69
CA PHE A 228 7.95 -3.73 -6.76
C PHE A 228 8.55 -5.10 -6.45
N ILE A 229 7.90 -5.81 -5.54
CA ILE A 229 8.27 -7.16 -5.15
C ILE A 229 7.13 -8.09 -5.53
N VAL A 230 7.47 -9.17 -6.25
CA VAL A 230 6.56 -10.25 -6.57
C VAL A 230 7.13 -11.53 -5.99
N ALA A 231 6.40 -12.11 -5.07
CA ALA A 231 6.76 -13.33 -4.38
C ALA A 231 5.67 -14.40 -4.57
N ARG A 232 6.08 -15.63 -4.84
CA ARG A 232 5.19 -16.77 -5.05
C ARG A 232 5.33 -17.77 -3.92
N LYS A 233 4.20 -18.27 -3.44
CA LYS A 233 4.16 -19.41 -2.51
C LYS A 233 4.47 -20.73 -3.19
#